data_95b3f9f135049606e963afd5f3729f66
#
_entry.id   95b3f9f135049606e963afd5f3729f66
#
_cell.length_a   1.000
_cell.length_b   1.000
_cell.length_c   1.000
_cell.angle_alpha   90.00
_cell.angle_beta   90.00
_cell.angle_gamma   90.00
#
_symmetry.space_group_name_H-M   'P 1'
#
loop_
_entity.id
_entity.type
_entity.pdbx_description
1 polymer ?
#
loop_
_entity_poly.entity_id
_entity_poly.type
_entity_poly.pdbx_seq_one_letter_code
_entity_poly.pdbx_strand_id
1 'polypeptide(L)'
;MIELVITGAGSGLCDSVLEVIESVEGDFRIRLIDGIESAGEARRFQGRTIVIELDHEADLETADLVFDLNQTYSGDAERFRPTLSLVVMMQRLLDSLATADVLTLHGVVREPAVEQPGGVEALAGQVTQLFNGRDPDPQPFGGSLAFNARTLDDQALVEALSEIHALQRAEISLERLQSDSFYTVHASLWMQLKTPQAKALVIGCQTDEYRSGLSVSPDSGRVDSEAAMTVCVRELSQDWVHVMITADLEKTIWAQEAKRRLARALETMA
;
A
#
# COMPACT_ATOMS: atom_id res chain seq x y z
N MET A 1 -1.90 25.51 13.80
CA MET A 1 -2.34 24.17 14.33
C MET A 1 -3.24 23.57 13.28
N ILE A 2 -2.88 22.42 12.75
CA ILE A 2 -3.59 21.71 11.67
C ILE A 2 -4.40 20.59 12.30
N GLU A 3 -5.68 20.49 11.94
CA GLU A 3 -6.55 19.41 12.42
C GLU A 3 -6.47 18.21 11.48
N LEU A 4 -5.84 17.12 11.96
CA LEU A 4 -5.72 15.85 11.26
C LEU A 4 -6.72 14.86 11.82
N VAL A 5 -7.49 14.24 10.93
CA VAL A 5 -8.42 13.18 11.29
C VAL A 5 -7.94 11.86 10.68
N ILE A 6 -7.96 10.78 11.46
CA ILE A 6 -7.68 9.43 10.99
C ILE A 6 -8.96 8.61 11.17
N THR A 7 -9.58 8.19 10.07
CA THR A 7 -10.71 7.26 10.10
C THR A 7 -10.22 5.81 9.93
N GLY A 8 -10.90 4.84 10.53
CA GLY A 8 -10.40 3.46 10.60
C GLY A 8 -9.25 3.30 11.60
N ALA A 9 -9.28 4.07 12.68
CA ALA A 9 -8.19 4.17 13.65
C ALA A 9 -7.96 2.89 14.49
N GLY A 10 -8.87 1.93 14.45
CA GLY A 10 -8.69 0.59 15.02
C GLY A 10 -7.73 -0.29 14.23
N SER A 11 -7.44 0.04 12.96
CA SER A 11 -6.52 -0.73 12.13
C SER A 11 -5.06 -0.53 12.56
N GLY A 12 -4.20 -1.54 12.31
CA GLY A 12 -2.76 -1.44 12.53
C GLY A 12 -2.08 -0.32 11.72
N LEU A 13 -2.68 0.11 10.60
CA LEU A 13 -2.20 1.24 9.80
C LEU A 13 -2.24 2.58 10.54
N CYS A 14 -3.12 2.73 11.51
CA CYS A 14 -3.21 3.96 12.29
C CYS A 14 -1.89 4.27 13.00
N ASP A 15 -1.25 3.27 13.60
CA ASP A 15 0.02 3.45 14.30
C ASP A 15 1.12 3.89 13.33
N SER A 16 1.18 3.32 12.12
CA SER A 16 2.14 3.74 11.08
C SER A 16 1.91 5.17 10.60
N VAL A 17 0.66 5.59 10.47
CA VAL A 17 0.32 6.99 10.13
C VAL A 17 0.73 7.93 11.26
N LEU A 18 0.46 7.58 12.52
CA LEU A 18 0.88 8.36 13.67
C LEU A 18 2.40 8.52 13.75
N GLU A 19 3.18 7.45 13.51
CA GLU A 19 4.64 7.51 13.43
C GLU A 19 5.13 8.45 12.32
N VAL A 20 4.47 8.44 11.16
CA VAL A 20 4.77 9.37 10.07
C VAL A 20 4.51 10.82 10.49
N ILE A 21 3.36 11.10 11.12
CA ILE A 21 3.02 12.45 11.57
C ILE A 21 4.04 12.91 12.63
N GLU A 22 4.46 12.05 13.55
CA GLU A 22 5.51 12.36 14.55
C GLU A 22 6.87 12.70 13.91
N SER A 23 7.15 12.14 12.72
CA SER A 23 8.38 12.41 11.99
C SER A 23 8.41 13.75 11.26
N VAL A 24 7.30 14.47 11.21
CA VAL A 24 7.15 15.74 10.51
C VAL A 24 7.03 16.88 11.53
N GLU A 25 7.83 17.93 11.35
CA GLU A 25 7.72 19.13 12.20
C GLU A 25 6.41 19.87 11.91
N GLY A 26 5.59 20.07 12.93
CA GLY A 26 4.32 20.78 12.80
C GLY A 26 3.53 20.78 14.13
N ASP A 27 2.56 21.69 14.21
CA ASP A 27 1.61 21.74 15.32
C ASP A 27 0.30 21.09 14.87
N PHE A 28 0.10 19.83 15.29
CA PHE A 28 -1.01 18.99 14.88
C PHE A 28 -1.97 18.74 16.03
N ARG A 29 -3.26 18.88 15.75
CA ARG A 29 -4.34 18.33 16.57
C ARG A 29 -4.85 17.07 15.88
N ILE A 30 -4.70 15.93 16.54
CA ILE A 30 -5.08 14.63 15.97
C ILE A 30 -6.39 14.15 16.59
N ARG A 31 -7.31 13.70 15.75
CA ARG A 31 -8.51 12.98 16.14
C ARG A 31 -8.52 11.62 15.48
N LEU A 32 -8.84 10.60 16.26
CA LEU A 32 -8.94 9.20 15.84
C LEU A 32 -10.40 8.79 15.82
N ILE A 33 -10.88 8.23 14.72
CA ILE A 33 -12.30 7.93 14.53
C ILE A 33 -12.45 6.51 13.98
N ASP A 34 -13.37 5.74 14.57
CA ASP A 34 -13.71 4.42 14.05
C ASP A 34 -15.11 3.98 14.48
N GLY A 35 -15.52 2.80 13.99
CA GLY A 35 -16.77 2.16 14.38
C GLY A 35 -16.80 1.69 15.84
N ILE A 36 -17.96 1.18 16.23
CA ILE A 36 -18.25 0.79 17.63
C ILE A 36 -17.29 -0.26 18.20
N GLU A 37 -16.67 -1.06 17.35
CA GLU A 37 -15.75 -2.12 17.79
C GLU A 37 -14.43 -1.58 18.36
N SER A 38 -13.95 -0.44 17.86
CA SER A 38 -12.70 0.19 18.26
C SER A 38 -12.89 1.47 19.07
N ALA A 39 -14.11 2.03 19.11
CA ALA A 39 -14.40 3.25 19.85
C ALA A 39 -14.12 3.07 21.35
N GLY A 40 -13.43 4.05 21.96
CA GLY A 40 -13.00 3.98 23.35
C GLY A 40 -11.61 3.36 23.54
N GLU A 41 -11.04 2.69 22.53
CA GLU A 41 -9.62 2.30 22.56
C GLU A 41 -8.74 3.54 22.50
N ALA A 42 -7.48 3.37 22.84
CA ALA A 42 -6.52 4.47 22.89
C ALA A 42 -5.26 4.17 22.08
N ARG A 43 -4.75 5.20 21.42
CA ARG A 43 -3.45 5.19 20.74
C ARG A 43 -2.52 6.20 21.39
N ARG A 44 -1.21 6.01 21.23
CA ARG A 44 -0.21 6.96 21.71
C ARG A 44 0.30 7.85 20.58
N PHE A 45 0.41 9.15 20.86
CA PHE A 45 1.00 10.13 19.94
C PHE A 45 1.76 11.18 20.76
N GLN A 46 3.04 11.40 20.49
CA GLN A 46 3.92 12.34 21.18
C GLN A 46 3.84 12.24 22.72
N GLY A 47 3.77 10.99 23.22
CA GLY A 47 3.66 10.71 24.65
C GLY A 47 2.28 10.97 25.27
N ARG A 48 1.30 11.43 24.51
CA ARG A 48 -0.09 11.62 24.92
C ARG A 48 -0.95 10.43 24.49
N THR A 49 -2.02 10.21 25.23
CA THR A 49 -3.04 9.23 24.90
C THR A 49 -4.17 9.92 24.15
N ILE A 50 -4.52 9.40 22.95
CA ILE A 50 -5.68 9.84 22.16
C ILE A 50 -6.68 8.69 22.14
N VAL A 51 -7.92 8.98 22.49
CA VAL A 51 -9.02 7.99 22.49
C VAL A 51 -9.70 8.02 21.13
N ILE A 52 -10.05 6.83 20.62
CA ILE A 52 -10.80 6.69 19.37
C ILE A 52 -12.25 7.11 19.61
N GLU A 53 -12.69 8.11 18.85
CA GLU A 53 -14.07 8.62 18.86
C GLU A 53 -14.96 7.73 17.99
N LEU A 54 -16.25 7.68 18.30
CA LEU A 54 -17.23 6.94 17.53
C LEU A 54 -17.59 7.72 16.24
N ASP A 55 -17.60 7.06 15.09
CA ASP A 55 -17.72 7.65 13.76
C ASP A 55 -18.97 8.49 13.54
N HIS A 56 -20.13 7.98 13.95
CA HIS A 56 -21.43 8.68 13.78
C HIS A 56 -21.66 9.85 14.75
N GLU A 57 -20.80 10.03 15.75
CA GLU A 57 -20.82 11.16 16.70
C GLU A 57 -19.80 12.23 16.35
N ALA A 58 -18.87 11.91 15.45
CA ALA A 58 -17.74 12.79 15.13
C ALA A 58 -18.11 13.84 14.08
N ASP A 59 -17.92 15.12 14.44
CA ASP A 59 -17.96 16.23 13.49
C ASP A 59 -16.62 16.33 12.75
N LEU A 60 -16.65 16.17 11.44
CA LEU A 60 -15.46 16.17 10.57
C LEU A 60 -15.36 17.46 9.71
N GLU A 61 -16.28 18.42 9.86
CA GLU A 61 -16.29 19.66 9.07
C GLU A 61 -15.05 20.54 9.33
N THR A 62 -14.41 20.36 10.48
CA THR A 62 -13.22 21.14 10.87
C THR A 62 -11.90 20.49 10.45
N ALA A 63 -11.93 19.33 9.84
CA ALA A 63 -10.71 18.62 9.44
C ALA A 63 -10.01 19.33 8.27
N ASP A 64 -8.73 19.60 8.43
CA ASP A 64 -7.89 20.13 7.35
C ASP A 64 -7.40 19.01 6.42
N LEU A 65 -7.08 17.84 6.99
CA LEU A 65 -6.65 16.64 6.25
C LEU A 65 -7.21 15.38 6.91
N VAL A 66 -7.72 14.48 6.10
CA VAL A 66 -8.25 13.19 6.54
C VAL A 66 -7.42 12.03 5.99
N PHE A 67 -6.90 11.19 6.89
CA PHE A 67 -6.34 9.88 6.56
C PHE A 67 -7.47 8.85 6.65
N ASP A 68 -8.04 8.52 5.50
CA ASP A 68 -9.25 7.68 5.39
C ASP A 68 -8.85 6.21 5.19
N LEU A 69 -8.46 5.53 6.28
CA LEU A 69 -7.93 4.16 6.25
C LEU A 69 -9.00 3.10 5.95
N ASN A 70 -10.23 3.36 6.36
CA ASN A 70 -11.37 2.46 6.10
C ASN A 70 -12.22 2.85 4.89
N GLN A 71 -11.83 3.93 4.17
CA GLN A 71 -12.48 4.42 2.95
C GLN A 71 -13.96 4.82 3.13
N THR A 72 -14.35 5.26 4.33
CA THR A 72 -15.74 5.64 4.66
C THR A 72 -15.99 7.15 4.63
N TYR A 73 -14.94 7.98 4.62
CA TYR A 73 -15.08 9.43 4.63
C TYR A 73 -15.67 9.97 3.33
N SER A 74 -16.71 10.81 3.45
CA SER A 74 -17.43 11.44 2.32
C SER A 74 -17.45 12.96 2.34
N GLY A 75 -16.72 13.62 3.27
CA GLY A 75 -16.65 15.07 3.39
C GLY A 75 -15.74 15.74 2.36
N ASP A 76 -15.63 17.09 2.46
CA ASP A 76 -14.92 17.94 1.50
C ASP A 76 -13.43 18.18 1.82
N ALA A 77 -12.95 17.81 3.03
CA ALA A 77 -11.54 17.96 3.40
C ALA A 77 -10.60 17.18 2.46
N GLU A 78 -9.38 17.68 2.30
CA GLU A 78 -8.36 16.92 1.58
C GLU A 78 -8.16 15.57 2.26
N ARG A 79 -8.26 14.50 1.47
CA ARG A 79 -8.17 13.14 2.00
C ARG A 79 -7.03 12.35 1.39
N PHE A 80 -6.38 11.57 2.22
CA PHE A 80 -5.51 10.49 1.83
C PHE A 80 -6.24 9.16 2.02
N ARG A 81 -6.36 8.38 0.96
CA ARG A 81 -6.80 6.98 1.00
C ARG A 81 -5.63 6.08 0.68
N PRO A 82 -5.46 4.96 1.39
CA PRO A 82 -4.59 3.92 0.90
C PRO A 82 -5.03 3.52 -0.51
N THR A 83 -4.21 3.79 -1.50
CA THR A 83 -4.41 3.31 -2.86
C THR A 83 -3.89 1.90 -2.97
N LEU A 84 -4.39 1.15 -3.94
CA LEU A 84 -3.87 -0.17 -4.26
C LEU A 84 -2.34 -0.10 -4.40
N SER A 85 -1.63 -0.91 -3.66
CA SER A 85 -0.17 -0.85 -3.53
C SER A 85 0.56 -0.94 -4.86
N LEU A 86 0.08 -1.80 -5.76
CA LEU A 86 0.67 -1.91 -7.09
C LEU A 86 0.57 -0.61 -7.88
N VAL A 87 -0.53 0.16 -7.75
CA VAL A 87 -0.68 1.45 -8.44
C VAL A 87 0.42 2.42 -8.01
N VAL A 88 0.68 2.52 -6.70
CA VAL A 88 1.75 3.40 -6.17
C VAL A 88 3.13 2.93 -6.63
N MET A 89 3.39 1.62 -6.60
CA MET A 89 4.65 1.06 -7.07
C MET A 89 4.87 1.31 -8.57
N MET A 90 3.83 1.12 -9.39
CA MET A 90 3.88 1.36 -10.83
C MET A 90 4.04 2.85 -11.16
N GLN A 91 3.35 3.74 -10.44
CA GLN A 91 3.57 5.17 -10.59
C GLN A 91 5.03 5.54 -10.38
N ARG A 92 5.67 5.05 -9.32
CA ARG A 92 7.09 5.31 -9.04
C ARG A 92 8.03 4.71 -10.09
N LEU A 93 7.74 3.47 -10.52
CA LEU A 93 8.55 2.78 -11.53
C LEU A 93 8.48 3.48 -12.89
N LEU A 94 7.31 3.98 -13.26
CA LEU A 94 7.04 4.51 -14.60
C LEU A 94 7.02 6.04 -14.65
N ASP A 95 7.36 6.73 -13.56
CA ASP A 95 7.31 8.21 -13.45
C ASP A 95 8.17 8.91 -14.51
N SER A 96 9.30 8.30 -14.90
CA SER A 96 10.20 8.81 -15.93
C SER A 96 9.80 8.50 -17.36
N LEU A 97 8.75 7.66 -17.57
CA LEU A 97 8.30 7.30 -18.91
C LEU A 97 7.31 8.32 -19.49
N ALA A 98 7.34 8.45 -20.82
CA ALA A 98 6.37 9.29 -21.53
C ALA A 98 5.00 8.61 -21.60
N THR A 99 3.99 9.39 -21.97
CA THR A 99 2.62 8.89 -22.14
C THR A 99 2.57 7.77 -23.15
N ALA A 100 1.94 6.64 -22.74
CA ALA A 100 1.76 5.46 -23.57
C ALA A 100 3.06 4.81 -24.07
N ASP A 101 4.13 4.86 -23.27
CA ASP A 101 5.39 4.16 -23.57
C ASP A 101 5.31 2.65 -23.29
N VAL A 102 4.37 2.21 -22.49
CA VAL A 102 4.07 0.79 -22.27
C VAL A 102 2.94 0.39 -23.23
N LEU A 103 3.17 -0.66 -24.01
CA LEU A 103 2.18 -1.21 -24.96
C LEU A 103 1.35 -2.31 -24.31
N THR A 104 2.00 -3.14 -23.52
CA THR A 104 1.37 -4.30 -22.87
C THR A 104 1.94 -4.48 -21.48
N LEU A 105 1.07 -4.78 -20.52
CA LEU A 105 1.41 -5.14 -19.15
C LEU A 105 0.68 -6.42 -18.78
N HIS A 106 1.43 -7.49 -18.59
CA HIS A 106 0.91 -8.75 -18.05
C HIS A 106 1.58 -9.08 -16.75
N GLY A 107 0.89 -9.79 -15.85
CA GLY A 107 1.58 -10.21 -14.64
C GLY A 107 0.72 -10.83 -13.57
N VAL A 108 1.39 -11.10 -12.47
CA VAL A 108 0.80 -11.63 -11.23
C VAL A 108 1.17 -10.69 -10.10
N VAL A 109 0.17 -10.32 -9.31
CA VAL A 109 0.33 -9.51 -8.09
C VAL A 109 -0.09 -10.33 -6.90
N ARG A 110 0.75 -10.42 -5.89
CA ARG A 110 0.47 -11.07 -4.61
C ARG A 110 0.39 -10.01 -3.54
N GLU A 111 -0.83 -9.74 -3.11
CA GLU A 111 -1.13 -8.74 -2.09
C GLU A 111 -1.10 -9.37 -0.69
N PRO A 112 -0.55 -8.66 0.31
CA PRO A 112 -0.49 -9.16 1.68
C PRO A 112 -1.81 -9.02 2.41
N ALA A 113 -1.91 -9.69 3.56
CA ALA A 113 -3.11 -9.66 4.41
C ALA A 113 -3.47 -8.25 4.90
N VAL A 114 -2.48 -7.38 5.10
CA VAL A 114 -2.67 -6.00 5.58
C VAL A 114 -3.51 -5.12 4.63
N GLU A 115 -3.64 -5.50 3.35
CA GLU A 115 -4.55 -4.83 2.40
C GLU A 115 -6.04 -4.97 2.78
N GLN A 116 -6.37 -5.97 3.61
CA GLN A 116 -7.73 -6.17 4.11
C GLN A 116 -7.85 -5.62 5.54
N PRO A 117 -8.92 -4.89 5.87
CA PRO A 117 -9.19 -4.47 7.25
C PRO A 117 -9.17 -5.67 8.22
N GLY A 118 -8.40 -5.59 9.30
CA GLY A 118 -8.21 -6.68 10.26
C GLY A 118 -7.49 -7.92 9.71
N GLY A 119 -6.90 -7.83 8.52
CA GLY A 119 -6.32 -8.98 7.82
C GLY A 119 -5.09 -9.55 8.51
N VAL A 120 -4.27 -8.71 9.15
CA VAL A 120 -3.06 -9.16 9.87
C VAL A 120 -3.45 -10.05 11.07
N GLU A 121 -4.37 -9.58 11.88
CA GLU A 121 -4.89 -10.30 13.05
C GLU A 121 -5.59 -11.59 12.64
N ALA A 122 -6.41 -11.51 11.58
CA ALA A 122 -7.12 -12.67 11.04
C ALA A 122 -6.16 -13.74 10.52
N LEU A 123 -5.13 -13.36 9.76
CA LEU A 123 -4.11 -14.30 9.28
C LEU A 123 -3.34 -14.94 10.43
N ALA A 124 -2.93 -14.16 11.43
CA ALA A 124 -2.26 -14.68 12.63
C ALA A 124 -3.16 -15.66 13.40
N GLY A 125 -4.46 -15.33 13.51
CA GLY A 125 -5.48 -16.21 14.08
C GLY A 125 -5.62 -17.53 13.33
N GLN A 126 -5.71 -17.48 11.98
CA GLN A 126 -5.79 -18.67 11.14
C GLN A 126 -4.56 -19.58 11.30
N VAL A 127 -3.35 -19.01 11.31
CA VAL A 127 -2.10 -19.76 11.55
C VAL A 127 -2.17 -20.47 12.90
N THR A 128 -2.57 -19.74 13.95
CA THR A 128 -2.70 -20.31 15.31
C THR A 128 -3.72 -21.44 15.38
N GLN A 129 -4.89 -21.26 14.73
CA GLN A 129 -5.95 -22.27 14.69
C GLN A 129 -5.46 -23.55 14.01
N LEU A 130 -4.79 -23.43 12.85
CA LEU A 130 -4.24 -24.58 12.12
C LEU A 130 -3.19 -25.35 12.93
N PHE A 131 -2.27 -24.65 13.61
CA PHE A 131 -1.30 -25.31 14.48
C PHE A 131 -1.93 -26.02 15.69
N ASN A 132 -3.12 -25.57 16.12
CA ASN A 132 -3.89 -26.24 17.17
C ASN A 132 -4.89 -27.31 16.63
N GLY A 133 -4.80 -27.66 15.35
CA GLY A 133 -5.67 -28.65 14.71
C GLY A 133 -7.14 -28.22 14.63
N ARG A 134 -7.40 -26.91 14.55
CA ARG A 134 -8.73 -26.32 14.40
C ARG A 134 -8.93 -25.80 12.99
N ASP A 135 -10.17 -25.80 12.53
CA ASP A 135 -10.52 -25.14 11.28
C ASP A 135 -10.32 -23.62 11.41
N PRO A 136 -9.66 -22.95 10.43
CA PRO A 136 -9.43 -21.52 10.45
C PRO A 136 -10.73 -20.73 10.18
N ASP A 137 -10.92 -19.62 10.89
CA ASP A 137 -11.99 -18.68 10.60
C ASP A 137 -11.81 -18.12 9.18
N PRO A 138 -12.83 -18.20 8.31
CA PRO A 138 -12.71 -17.70 6.94
C PRO A 138 -12.70 -16.17 6.83
N GLN A 139 -13.07 -15.43 7.85
CA GLN A 139 -13.15 -13.96 7.80
C GLN A 139 -11.78 -13.31 8.04
N PRO A 140 -11.50 -12.13 7.43
CA PRO A 140 -12.29 -11.41 6.40
C PRO A 140 -12.06 -11.94 4.97
N PHE A 141 -11.20 -12.93 4.78
CA PHE A 141 -10.73 -13.38 3.47
C PHE A 141 -11.76 -14.23 2.69
N GLY A 142 -12.87 -14.63 3.32
CA GLY A 142 -13.86 -15.54 2.74
C GLY A 142 -13.36 -16.98 2.63
N GLY A 143 -12.27 -17.36 3.35
CA GLY A 143 -11.70 -18.70 3.42
C GLY A 143 -10.34 -18.73 4.08
N SER A 144 -9.68 -19.89 4.15
CA SER A 144 -8.32 -19.99 4.71
C SER A 144 -7.31 -19.33 3.79
N LEU A 145 -6.60 -18.32 4.31
CA LEU A 145 -5.46 -17.69 3.66
C LEU A 145 -4.14 -18.23 4.18
N ALA A 146 -4.07 -18.65 5.46
CA ALA A 146 -2.86 -19.21 6.04
C ALA A 146 -2.33 -20.40 5.21
N PHE A 147 -1.08 -20.30 4.75
CA PHE A 147 -0.40 -21.23 3.85
C PHE A 147 -1.08 -21.41 2.49
N ASN A 148 -1.82 -20.39 2.02
CA ASN A 148 -2.57 -20.46 0.79
C ASN A 148 -2.53 -19.12 0.04
N ALA A 149 -3.10 -19.09 -1.17
CA ALA A 149 -3.37 -17.87 -1.93
C ALA A 149 -4.79 -17.91 -2.49
N ARG A 150 -5.39 -16.76 -2.68
CA ARG A 150 -6.76 -16.63 -3.17
C ARG A 150 -6.82 -15.62 -4.31
N THR A 151 -7.54 -15.95 -5.36
CA THR A 151 -7.78 -15.02 -6.47
C THR A 151 -8.70 -13.89 -6.00
N LEU A 152 -8.36 -12.66 -6.34
CA LEU A 152 -9.16 -11.47 -6.17
C LEU A 152 -9.63 -10.94 -7.53
N ASP A 153 -10.68 -10.12 -7.51
CA ASP A 153 -11.10 -9.37 -8.69
C ASP A 153 -10.03 -8.31 -9.03
N ASP A 154 -9.65 -8.23 -10.30
CA ASP A 154 -8.62 -7.33 -10.81
C ASP A 154 -9.17 -6.06 -11.46
N GLN A 155 -10.49 -5.94 -11.69
CA GLN A 155 -11.09 -4.84 -12.45
C GLN A 155 -10.70 -3.46 -11.89
N ALA A 156 -10.89 -3.23 -10.59
CA ALA A 156 -10.56 -1.94 -9.97
C ALA A 156 -9.06 -1.63 -10.05
N LEU A 157 -8.20 -2.65 -9.98
CA LEU A 157 -6.75 -2.49 -10.12
C LEU A 157 -6.37 -2.10 -11.55
N VAL A 158 -6.95 -2.77 -12.55
CA VAL A 158 -6.72 -2.48 -13.98
C VAL A 158 -7.19 -1.07 -14.33
N GLU A 159 -8.36 -0.66 -13.85
CA GLU A 159 -8.88 0.70 -14.02
C GLU A 159 -7.91 1.75 -13.44
N ALA A 160 -7.49 1.57 -12.19
CA ALA A 160 -6.57 2.49 -11.54
C ALA A 160 -5.17 2.54 -12.20
N LEU A 161 -4.65 1.42 -12.69
CA LEU A 161 -3.40 1.37 -13.44
C LEU A 161 -3.52 2.11 -14.80
N SER A 162 -4.66 2.03 -15.45
CA SER A 162 -4.91 2.70 -16.74
C SER A 162 -4.88 4.24 -16.64
N GLU A 163 -4.99 4.80 -15.43
CA GLU A 163 -4.83 6.24 -15.18
C GLU A 163 -3.36 6.69 -15.19
N ILE A 164 -2.41 5.76 -15.01
CA ILE A 164 -0.97 6.09 -15.07
C ILE A 164 -0.62 6.46 -16.51
N HIS A 165 -0.02 7.64 -16.71
CA HIS A 165 0.23 8.19 -18.06
C HIS A 165 1.00 7.25 -19.00
N ALA A 166 1.96 6.49 -18.48
CA ALA A 166 2.72 5.53 -19.27
C ALA A 166 1.87 4.31 -19.70
N LEU A 167 0.77 4.02 -18.99
CA LEU A 167 -0.11 2.88 -19.19
C LEU A 167 -1.45 3.23 -19.87
N GLN A 168 -1.73 4.50 -20.15
CA GLN A 168 -3.04 4.97 -20.66
C GLN A 168 -3.56 4.25 -21.93
N ARG A 169 -2.66 3.63 -22.71
CA ARG A 169 -3.01 2.90 -23.92
C ARG A 169 -2.50 1.46 -23.91
N ALA A 170 -2.04 1.00 -22.75
CA ALA A 170 -1.52 -0.34 -22.60
C ALA A 170 -2.66 -1.37 -22.58
N GLU A 171 -2.42 -2.53 -23.16
CA GLU A 171 -3.21 -3.71 -22.88
C GLU A 171 -2.76 -4.27 -21.53
N ILE A 172 -3.66 -4.25 -20.52
CA ILE A 172 -3.37 -4.69 -19.15
C ILE A 172 -4.10 -6.00 -18.87
N SER A 173 -3.35 -7.02 -18.45
CA SER A 173 -3.89 -8.31 -18.02
C SER A 173 -3.13 -8.78 -16.79
N LEU A 174 -3.78 -8.81 -15.64
CA LEU A 174 -3.18 -9.16 -14.36
C LEU A 174 -3.95 -10.29 -13.69
N GLU A 175 -3.22 -11.17 -13.03
CA GLU A 175 -3.77 -12.07 -12.03
C GLU A 175 -3.50 -11.47 -10.65
N ARG A 176 -4.57 -11.19 -9.90
CA ARG A 176 -4.50 -10.61 -8.57
C ARG A 176 -4.75 -11.69 -7.53
N LEU A 177 -3.80 -11.90 -6.64
CA LEU A 177 -3.86 -12.92 -5.60
C LEU A 177 -3.67 -12.28 -4.23
N GLN A 178 -4.53 -12.61 -3.28
CA GLN A 178 -4.23 -12.41 -1.87
C GLN A 178 -3.34 -13.54 -1.38
N SER A 179 -2.24 -13.21 -0.73
CA SER A 179 -1.23 -14.17 -0.25
C SER A 179 -1.20 -14.23 1.27
N ASP A 180 -0.55 -15.26 1.79
CA ASP A 180 -0.30 -15.48 3.21
C ASP A 180 0.85 -14.62 3.79
N SER A 181 1.29 -13.61 3.05
CA SER A 181 2.20 -12.58 3.58
C SER A 181 1.45 -11.60 4.46
N PHE A 182 2.04 -11.18 5.57
CA PHE A 182 1.43 -10.17 6.43
C PHE A 182 1.50 -8.77 5.83
N TYR A 183 2.68 -8.33 5.35
CA TYR A 183 2.96 -6.96 4.95
C TYR A 183 3.58 -6.80 3.57
N THR A 184 4.18 -7.87 3.02
CA THR A 184 4.97 -7.77 1.81
C THR A 184 4.15 -8.04 0.56
N VAL A 185 4.10 -7.06 -0.33
CA VAL A 185 3.55 -7.22 -1.69
C VAL A 185 4.64 -7.70 -2.65
N HIS A 186 4.24 -8.57 -3.56
CA HIS A 186 5.08 -9.03 -4.66
C HIS A 186 4.36 -8.84 -5.98
N ALA A 187 5.05 -8.28 -6.98
CA ALA A 187 4.58 -8.24 -8.35
C ALA A 187 5.62 -8.83 -9.29
N SER A 188 5.15 -9.66 -10.21
CA SER A 188 5.94 -10.21 -11.30
C SER A 188 5.28 -9.81 -12.61
N LEU A 189 5.90 -8.90 -13.36
CA LEU A 189 5.28 -8.15 -14.44
C LEU A 189 6.11 -8.30 -15.72
N TRP A 190 5.44 -8.58 -16.82
CA TRP A 190 6.01 -8.57 -18.16
C TRP A 190 5.50 -7.35 -18.89
N MET A 191 6.40 -6.48 -19.31
CA MET A 191 6.06 -5.23 -19.98
C MET A 191 6.65 -5.20 -21.39
N GLN A 192 5.82 -4.88 -22.38
CA GLN A 192 6.27 -4.51 -23.70
C GLN A 192 6.40 -3.00 -23.80
N LEU A 193 7.59 -2.53 -24.17
CA LEU A 193 7.93 -1.13 -24.20
C LEU A 193 8.08 -0.64 -25.64
N LYS A 194 7.53 0.54 -25.90
CA LYS A 194 7.42 1.11 -27.24
C LYS A 194 8.76 1.49 -27.86
N THR A 195 9.70 1.91 -27.01
CA THR A 195 10.99 2.44 -27.49
C THR A 195 12.16 1.87 -26.69
N PRO A 196 13.38 1.78 -27.31
CA PRO A 196 14.59 1.40 -26.58
C PRO A 196 14.92 2.35 -25.42
N GLN A 197 14.54 3.63 -25.53
CA GLN A 197 14.73 4.62 -24.47
C GLN A 197 13.86 4.31 -23.25
N ALA A 198 12.57 4.02 -23.45
CA ALA A 198 11.66 3.58 -22.38
C ALA A 198 12.19 2.32 -21.70
N LYS A 199 12.69 1.35 -22.46
CA LYS A 199 13.30 0.14 -21.92
C LYS A 199 14.54 0.45 -21.08
N ALA A 200 15.42 1.33 -21.53
CA ALA A 200 16.61 1.74 -20.78
C ALA A 200 16.24 2.42 -19.46
N LEU A 201 15.19 3.24 -19.44
CA LEU A 201 14.68 3.86 -18.21
C LEU A 201 14.18 2.82 -17.21
N VAL A 202 13.39 1.85 -17.64
CA VAL A 202 12.89 0.76 -16.75
C VAL A 202 14.05 -0.09 -16.22
N ILE A 203 15.02 -0.42 -17.05
CA ILE A 203 16.22 -1.16 -16.61
C ILE A 203 17.02 -0.33 -15.58
N GLY A 204 17.05 1.00 -15.76
CA GLY A 204 17.68 1.92 -14.81
C GLY A 204 17.05 1.96 -13.41
N CYS A 205 15.81 1.53 -13.28
CA CYS A 205 15.11 1.44 -11.99
C CYS A 205 15.55 0.25 -11.12
N GLN A 206 16.40 -0.63 -11.64
CA GLN A 206 16.88 -1.78 -10.88
C GLN A 206 17.65 -1.33 -9.63
N THR A 207 17.28 -1.90 -8.47
CA THR A 207 17.95 -1.60 -7.19
C THR A 207 19.32 -2.27 -7.08
N ASP A 208 20.23 -1.66 -6.34
CA ASP A 208 21.62 -2.15 -6.20
C ASP A 208 21.73 -3.51 -5.51
N GLU A 209 20.78 -3.85 -4.64
CA GLU A 209 20.70 -5.15 -3.97
C GLU A 209 20.60 -6.30 -4.98
N TYR A 210 19.87 -6.11 -6.08
CA TYR A 210 19.82 -7.10 -7.16
C TYR A 210 21.05 -7.10 -8.06
N ARG A 211 21.73 -5.97 -8.21
CA ARG A 211 23.00 -5.90 -8.95
C ARG A 211 24.12 -6.69 -8.30
N SER A 212 24.09 -6.82 -6.96
CA SER A 212 25.09 -7.58 -6.20
C SER A 212 24.85 -9.09 -6.21
N GLY A 213 23.78 -9.58 -6.85
CA GLY A 213 23.45 -11.02 -6.89
C GLY A 213 22.93 -11.59 -5.57
N LEU A 214 22.71 -10.74 -4.58
CA LEU A 214 22.01 -11.11 -3.36
C LEU A 214 20.53 -11.30 -3.69
N SER A 215 20.07 -12.57 -3.74
CA SER A 215 18.64 -12.83 -3.76
C SER A 215 18.08 -12.44 -2.39
N VAL A 216 17.40 -11.32 -2.33
CA VAL A 216 16.54 -11.02 -1.18
C VAL A 216 15.45 -12.09 -1.21
N SER A 217 15.50 -13.03 -0.27
CA SER A 217 14.45 -14.04 -0.15
C SER A 217 13.14 -13.30 0.15
N PRO A 218 12.08 -13.57 -0.60
CA PRO A 218 10.76 -12.99 -0.33
C PRO A 218 10.24 -13.32 1.09
N ASP A 219 10.82 -14.33 1.72
CA ASP A 219 10.44 -14.83 3.05
C ASP A 219 11.19 -14.17 4.21
N SER A 220 12.17 -13.32 3.94
CA SER A 220 12.78 -12.54 5.01
C SER A 220 11.77 -11.47 5.43
N GLY A 221 11.01 -11.75 6.46
CA GLY A 221 10.08 -10.81 7.07
C GLY A 221 10.59 -9.36 7.04
N ARG A 222 9.75 -8.38 7.24
CA ARG A 222 9.99 -6.94 7.22
C ARG A 222 11.33 -6.49 6.61
N VAL A 223 11.27 -5.90 5.45
CA VAL A 223 12.43 -5.22 4.85
C VAL A 223 12.79 -4.05 5.77
N ASP A 224 13.82 -4.21 6.58
CA ASP A 224 14.25 -3.20 7.58
C ASP A 224 14.96 -1.98 6.98
N SER A 225 14.97 -1.84 5.66
CA SER A 225 15.64 -0.72 5.01
C SER A 225 14.69 0.43 4.72
N GLU A 226 15.19 1.66 4.85
CA GLU A 226 14.53 2.88 4.34
C GLU A 226 14.30 2.84 2.81
N ALA A 227 14.86 1.86 2.11
CA ALA A 227 14.65 1.61 0.69
C ALA A 227 13.29 0.94 0.48
N ALA A 228 12.35 1.72 0.09
CA ALA A 228 10.92 1.42 0.04
C ALA A 228 10.51 0.28 -0.87
N MET A 229 11.29 -0.06 -1.86
CA MET A 229 10.91 -0.97 -2.92
C MET A 229 12.15 -1.60 -3.57
N THR A 230 12.17 -2.91 -3.65
CA THR A 230 13.20 -3.65 -4.39
C THR A 230 12.69 -3.95 -5.80
N VAL A 231 13.45 -3.55 -6.80
CA VAL A 231 13.11 -3.75 -8.22
C VAL A 231 14.21 -4.58 -8.88
N CYS A 232 13.81 -5.70 -9.46
CA CYS A 232 14.67 -6.51 -10.33
C CYS A 232 14.15 -6.45 -11.76
N VAL A 233 14.97 -6.07 -12.71
CA VAL A 233 14.62 -6.04 -14.13
C VAL A 233 15.43 -7.05 -14.89
N ARG A 234 14.75 -7.91 -15.65
CA ARG A 234 15.35 -8.87 -16.57
C ARG A 234 14.95 -8.50 -18.00
N GLU A 235 15.94 -8.29 -18.83
CA GLU A 235 15.75 -8.13 -20.25
C GLU A 235 15.39 -9.47 -20.90
N LEU A 236 14.28 -9.52 -21.67
CA LEU A 236 13.81 -10.74 -22.33
C LEU A 236 14.06 -10.72 -23.83
N SER A 237 13.72 -9.61 -24.48
CA SER A 237 13.88 -9.41 -25.92
C SER A 237 14.06 -7.93 -26.23
N GLN A 238 14.01 -7.56 -27.51
CA GLN A 238 14.28 -6.18 -27.94
C GLN A 238 13.32 -5.16 -27.30
N ASP A 239 12.05 -5.52 -27.10
CA ASP A 239 10.98 -4.65 -26.60
C ASP A 239 10.34 -5.13 -25.30
N TRP A 240 10.72 -6.31 -24.79
CA TRP A 240 10.16 -6.88 -23.57
C TRP A 240 11.14 -6.87 -22.40
N VAL A 241 10.59 -6.57 -21.22
CA VAL A 241 11.25 -6.73 -19.93
C VAL A 241 10.38 -7.51 -18.96
N HIS A 242 11.00 -8.24 -18.05
CA HIS A 242 10.37 -8.81 -16.89
C HIS A 242 10.82 -8.03 -15.66
N VAL A 243 9.86 -7.47 -14.94
CA VAL A 243 10.09 -6.68 -13.74
C VAL A 243 9.50 -7.42 -12.54
N MET A 244 10.32 -7.65 -11.54
CA MET A 244 9.87 -8.14 -10.24
C MET A 244 10.00 -7.01 -9.23
N ILE A 245 8.92 -6.77 -8.48
CA ILE A 245 8.86 -5.73 -7.46
C ILE A 245 8.49 -6.39 -6.14
N THR A 246 9.19 -6.00 -5.09
CA THR A 246 8.89 -6.41 -3.71
C THR A 246 8.92 -5.18 -2.83
N ALA A 247 7.90 -4.98 -1.99
CA ALA A 247 7.84 -3.87 -1.07
C ALA A 247 7.08 -4.24 0.21
N ASP A 248 7.48 -3.66 1.34
CA ASP A 248 6.68 -3.65 2.56
C ASP A 248 5.64 -2.53 2.45
N LEU A 249 4.36 -2.87 2.56
CA LEU A 249 3.29 -1.90 2.36
C LEU A 249 3.18 -0.87 3.46
N GLU A 250 3.24 -1.34 4.70
CA GLU A 250 3.01 -0.51 5.86
C GLU A 250 4.11 0.54 6.01
N LYS A 251 5.37 0.08 6.12
CA LYS A 251 6.49 0.96 6.42
C LYS A 251 6.96 1.79 5.25
N THR A 252 6.72 1.33 4.04
CA THR A 252 7.36 1.95 2.88
C THR A 252 6.40 2.57 1.89
N ILE A 253 5.33 1.89 1.51
CA ILE A 253 4.42 2.45 0.52
C ILE A 253 3.46 3.45 1.16
N TRP A 254 2.74 3.06 2.20
CA TRP A 254 1.76 3.93 2.83
C TRP A 254 2.39 5.02 3.68
N ALA A 255 3.42 4.69 4.48
CA ALA A 255 4.11 5.69 5.29
C ALA A 255 4.72 6.80 4.44
N GLN A 256 5.37 6.47 3.33
CA GLN A 256 5.95 7.49 2.44
C GLN A 256 4.90 8.30 1.71
N GLU A 257 3.80 7.68 1.26
CA GLU A 257 2.71 8.41 0.62
C GLU A 257 2.01 9.34 1.63
N ALA A 258 1.76 8.87 2.85
CA ALA A 258 1.23 9.68 3.94
C ALA A 258 2.14 10.88 4.23
N LYS A 259 3.45 10.67 4.33
CA LYS A 259 4.45 11.74 4.53
C LYS A 259 4.43 12.76 3.39
N ARG A 260 4.38 12.31 2.15
CA ARG A 260 4.32 13.17 0.97
C ARG A 260 3.05 14.03 0.96
N ARG A 261 1.90 13.44 1.29
CA ARG A 261 0.62 14.14 1.37
C ARG A 261 0.60 15.16 2.50
N LEU A 262 1.11 14.78 3.66
CA LEU A 262 1.22 15.69 4.80
C LEU A 262 2.13 16.89 4.49
N ALA A 263 3.30 16.66 3.88
CA ALA A 263 4.20 17.74 3.48
C ALA A 263 3.53 18.70 2.49
N ARG A 264 2.81 18.17 1.50
CA ARG A 264 2.07 18.98 0.53
C ARG A 264 0.95 19.80 1.17
N ALA A 265 0.19 19.22 2.09
CA ALA A 265 -0.85 19.95 2.83
C ALA A 265 -0.27 21.10 3.64
N LEU A 266 0.88 20.87 4.30
CA LEU A 266 1.60 21.93 5.04
C LEU A 266 2.07 23.07 4.13
N GLU A 267 2.58 22.78 2.94
CA GLU A 267 2.99 23.80 1.95
C GLU A 267 1.80 24.64 1.45
N THR A 268 0.63 24.03 1.32
CA THR A 268 -0.58 24.71 0.82
C THR A 268 -1.21 25.62 1.87
N MET A 269 -0.99 25.31 3.17
CA MET A 269 -1.53 26.06 4.31
C MET A 269 -0.57 27.16 4.83
N ALA A 270 0.70 27.14 4.41
CA ALA A 270 1.72 28.12 4.79
C ALA A 270 1.69 29.36 3.87
#